data_e6db5d484592724c94f2451daf6aab62
#
_entry.id   e6db5d484592724c94f2451daf6aab62
#
_cell.length_a   1.000
_cell.length_b   1.000
_cell.length_c   1.000
_cell.angle_alpha   90.00
_cell.angle_beta   90.00
_cell.angle_gamma   90.00
#
_symmetry.space_group_name_H-M   'P 1'
#
loop_
_entity.id
_entity.type
_entity.pdbx_description
1 polymer ?
#
loop_
_entity_poly.entity_id
_entity_poly.type
_entity_poly.pdbx_seq_one_letter_code
_entity_poly.pdbx_strand_id
1 'polypeptide(L)'
;AWFERFKWWGLYHQRNGQESYFMLRIGTPNGVLEPGQTEVVAEIADEYARGPARNPEFGDGYVDWTTRQSIQLHWIKLEDIPAIFEKLEANGLSTQQACGDSWRNIVGNPMAGKAPEFVDALPVIEELNETFKGNDDHANLPRKWKVSVTGSPDGSGQGDINDLALEPAFKEIDVSESDSEASQTESDAGEEVRGFNVRVGGGLSRNEPRLARELDVFVRPENAADVAGGISALFREHGDRENRYNARIKFLMDEWGPEKFRTVLQEEFVDFELETAGVDLREQYTYNAGGEHGDLIGVHEQRDGNYYVGLNVLVGRMGADDTLELAELAEEYGSGEVRISQRQNVMITDVPEENLDALLDEGLLEHYSPDPHPFMRGSVACTGTEFCSLSIVETKNRQVRFARWLKENVDLPEGVEDFHIHLSGCTASCAQPQIADVSLRGMKTRKDGEAVEALDIGLGGGLGTEPRFAEWVEQRVPADEVPGAIANLLANFEERREERVVPEEQREGDGEAVEYETFRDFVERTDEETLTDLVEPEETAYEDPYMHNTKLTWYPYADEDDMDDSPAPARADGSPLSSDD
;
A
#
# COMPACT_ATOMS: atom_id res chain seq x y z
N ALA A 1 8.73 17.85 -22.98
CA ALA A 1 10.05 17.26 -22.70
C ALA A 1 10.59 17.65 -21.30
N TRP A 2 10.53 18.93 -20.88
CA TRP A 2 11.07 19.36 -19.57
C TRP A 2 10.28 18.78 -18.40
N PHE A 3 8.96 18.76 -18.46
CA PHE A 3 8.09 18.22 -17.40
C PHE A 3 8.26 16.73 -17.14
N GLU A 4 8.64 15.94 -18.12
CA GLU A 4 8.94 14.53 -17.90
C GLU A 4 10.23 14.33 -17.09
N ARG A 5 11.19 15.27 -17.18
CA ARG A 5 12.41 15.22 -16.37
C ARG A 5 12.15 15.54 -14.90
N PHE A 6 11.20 16.44 -14.61
CA PHE A 6 10.81 16.71 -13.21
C PHE A 6 10.30 15.45 -12.50
N LYS A 7 9.64 14.55 -13.22
CA LYS A 7 9.17 13.28 -12.63
C LYS A 7 10.31 12.42 -12.10
N TRP A 8 11.50 12.45 -12.71
CA TRP A 8 12.65 11.72 -12.20
C TRP A 8 13.17 12.26 -10.87
N TRP A 9 12.83 13.51 -10.55
CA TRP A 9 13.11 14.18 -9.29
C TRP A 9 11.90 14.24 -8.36
N GLY A 10 10.95 13.34 -8.54
CA GLY A 10 9.77 13.22 -7.67
C GLY A 10 8.70 14.28 -7.87
N LEU A 11 8.84 15.19 -8.84
CA LEU A 11 7.92 16.29 -9.05
C LEU A 11 6.86 15.98 -10.09
N TYR A 12 5.59 16.19 -9.72
CA TYR A 12 4.45 16.13 -10.63
C TYR A 12 3.66 17.41 -10.61
N HIS A 13 3.22 17.86 -11.77
CA HIS A 13 2.15 18.87 -11.84
C HIS A 13 0.90 18.33 -11.16
N GLN A 14 0.27 19.19 -10.40
CA GLN A 14 -1.06 18.96 -9.88
C GLN A 14 -2.11 19.15 -11.00
N ARG A 15 -3.39 19.06 -10.67
CA ARG A 15 -4.51 19.17 -11.62
C ARG A 15 -4.58 20.56 -12.27
N ASN A 16 -5.41 20.69 -13.31
CA ASN A 16 -5.74 21.98 -13.92
C ASN A 16 -6.34 22.95 -12.88
N GLY A 17 -5.87 24.18 -12.90
CA GLY A 17 -6.19 25.21 -11.90
C GLY A 17 -5.16 25.30 -10.77
N GLN A 18 -4.22 24.39 -10.73
CA GLN A 18 -3.13 24.35 -9.73
C GLN A 18 -1.76 24.36 -10.43
N GLU A 19 -1.65 25.03 -11.56
CA GLU A 19 -0.48 24.96 -12.46
C GLU A 19 0.82 25.50 -11.84
N SER A 20 0.71 26.33 -10.79
CA SER A 20 1.86 26.87 -10.06
C SER A 20 2.38 25.92 -8.98
N TYR A 21 1.68 24.82 -8.74
CA TYR A 21 1.97 23.90 -7.65
C TYR A 21 2.33 22.50 -8.16
N PHE A 22 3.14 21.82 -7.35
CA PHE A 22 3.61 20.48 -7.62
C PHE A 22 3.32 19.56 -6.45
N MET A 23 3.11 18.28 -6.76
CA MET A 23 3.28 17.21 -5.81
C MET A 23 4.75 16.82 -5.79
N LEU A 24 5.34 16.74 -4.62
CA LEU A 24 6.67 16.18 -4.38
C LEU A 24 6.52 14.77 -3.81
N ARG A 25 7.33 13.82 -4.31
CA ARG A 25 7.41 12.48 -3.74
C ARG A 25 8.81 12.21 -3.22
N ILE A 26 8.89 11.76 -1.97
CA ILE A 26 10.12 11.34 -1.30
C ILE A 26 10.16 9.81 -1.31
N GLY A 27 11.29 9.23 -1.71
CA GLY A 27 11.51 7.78 -1.70
C GLY A 27 12.03 7.35 -0.33
N THR A 28 11.40 6.30 0.22
CA THR A 28 11.77 5.65 1.48
C THR A 28 11.79 4.15 1.24
N PRO A 29 12.95 3.55 0.90
CA PRO A 29 13.05 2.12 0.63
C PRO A 29 12.48 1.32 1.80
N ASN A 30 11.62 0.36 1.49
CA ASN A 30 10.85 -0.41 2.47
C ASN A 30 10.03 0.41 3.49
N GLY A 31 9.82 1.70 3.21
CA GLY A 31 9.11 2.59 4.14
C GLY A 31 9.89 2.97 5.39
N VAL A 32 11.20 2.71 5.44
CA VAL A 32 12.03 3.04 6.61
C VAL A 32 12.36 4.53 6.62
N LEU A 33 12.09 5.16 7.74
CA LEU A 33 12.51 6.52 8.11
C LEU A 33 13.40 6.42 9.33
N GLU A 34 14.68 6.70 9.13
CA GLU A 34 15.69 6.75 10.19
C GLU A 34 15.38 7.87 11.20
N PRO A 35 15.92 7.81 12.44
CA PRO A 35 15.72 8.85 13.44
C PRO A 35 15.97 10.26 12.90
N GLY A 36 15.04 11.19 13.21
CA GLY A 36 15.05 12.58 12.72
C GLY A 36 14.52 12.78 11.29
N GLN A 37 14.35 11.75 10.48
CA GLN A 37 13.85 11.91 9.11
C GLN A 37 12.34 12.23 9.06
N THR A 38 11.58 11.71 10.01
CA THR A 38 10.14 12.02 10.14
C THR A 38 9.93 13.48 10.53
N GLU A 39 10.75 14.00 11.44
CA GLU A 39 10.77 15.41 11.82
C GLU A 39 11.03 16.33 10.61
N VAL A 40 12.05 15.99 9.80
CA VAL A 40 12.38 16.75 8.56
C VAL A 40 11.22 16.76 7.58
N VAL A 41 10.49 15.64 7.43
CA VAL A 41 9.30 15.58 6.58
C VAL A 41 8.19 16.47 7.11
N ALA A 42 7.94 16.45 8.43
CA ALA A 42 6.95 17.28 9.09
C ALA A 42 7.25 18.78 8.91
N GLU A 43 8.51 19.19 9.16
CA GLU A 43 8.96 20.58 8.94
C GLU A 43 8.80 21.05 7.49
N ILE A 44 9.10 20.18 6.50
CA ILE A 44 8.89 20.51 5.08
C ILE A 44 7.39 20.63 4.78
N ALA A 45 6.55 19.78 5.36
CA ALA A 45 5.11 19.86 5.19
C ALA A 45 4.54 21.15 5.79
N ASP A 46 4.98 21.52 6.97
CA ASP A 46 4.56 22.76 7.63
C ASP A 46 5.01 24.02 6.88
N GLU A 47 6.28 24.07 6.48
CA GLU A 47 6.87 25.27 5.86
C GLU A 47 6.47 25.45 4.38
N TYR A 48 6.38 24.35 3.60
CA TYR A 48 6.28 24.43 2.13
C TYR A 48 5.04 23.77 1.52
N ALA A 49 4.31 22.89 2.25
CA ALA A 49 3.18 22.15 1.70
C ALA A 49 1.81 22.77 2.06
N ARG A 50 1.76 24.08 2.24
CA ARG A 50 0.53 24.81 2.52
C ARG A 50 -0.06 25.40 1.25
N GLY A 51 -1.33 25.09 0.99
CA GLY A 51 -2.07 25.56 -0.17
C GLY A 51 -2.78 26.88 0.02
N PRO A 52 -3.39 27.39 -1.05
CA PRO A 52 -4.21 28.61 -0.99
C PRO A 52 -5.60 28.36 -0.36
N ALA A 53 -5.95 27.11 -0.07
CA ALA A 53 -7.21 26.73 0.51
C ALA A 53 -7.03 25.58 1.50
N ARG A 54 -7.80 25.58 2.56
CA ARG A 54 -7.78 24.58 3.63
C ARG A 54 -8.64 23.38 3.24
N ASN A 55 -8.13 22.16 3.42
CA ASN A 55 -8.92 20.95 3.22
C ASN A 55 -9.96 20.80 4.36
N PRO A 56 -11.24 20.49 4.06
CA PRO A 56 -12.29 20.42 5.07
C PRO A 56 -12.14 19.27 6.08
N GLU A 57 -11.40 18.21 5.73
CA GLU A 57 -11.22 17.04 6.60
C GLU A 57 -9.83 17.04 7.30
N PHE A 58 -8.80 17.66 6.68
CA PHE A 58 -7.42 17.55 7.12
C PHE A 58 -6.72 18.89 7.37
N GLY A 59 -7.39 20.01 7.17
CA GLY A 59 -6.75 21.32 7.33
C GLY A 59 -5.75 21.64 6.21
N ASP A 60 -4.61 22.22 6.56
CA ASP A 60 -3.51 22.57 5.66
C ASP A 60 -2.16 22.10 6.22
N GLY A 61 -1.19 21.87 5.35
CA GLY A 61 0.11 21.34 5.75
C GLY A 61 0.01 19.89 6.21
N TYR A 62 -0.04 18.94 5.30
CA TYR A 62 -0.17 17.52 5.62
C TYR A 62 0.77 16.65 4.78
N VAL A 63 1.03 15.46 5.31
CA VAL A 63 1.84 14.40 4.73
C VAL A 63 0.92 13.29 4.22
N ASP A 64 1.10 12.82 2.99
CA ASP A 64 0.43 11.64 2.45
C ASP A 64 1.39 10.43 2.47
N TRP A 65 1.12 9.46 3.35
CA TRP A 65 1.71 8.13 3.33
C TRP A 65 1.09 7.30 2.21
N THR A 66 1.90 6.59 1.43
CA THR A 66 1.40 5.99 0.18
C THR A 66 1.36 4.47 0.20
N THR A 67 0.52 3.91 -0.66
CA THR A 67 0.46 2.45 -0.93
C THR A 67 1.76 1.87 -1.51
N ARG A 68 2.82 2.65 -1.58
CA ARG A 68 4.15 2.22 -2.00
C ARG A 68 5.22 2.63 -0.99
N GLN A 69 4.85 2.68 0.27
CA GLN A 69 5.79 2.99 1.35
C GLN A 69 6.65 4.22 1.04
N SER A 70 6.06 5.27 0.49
CA SER A 70 6.74 6.53 0.15
C SER A 70 5.87 7.70 0.56
N ILE A 71 6.42 8.90 0.54
CA ILE A 71 5.77 10.11 1.05
C ILE A 71 5.39 11.01 -0.12
N GLN A 72 4.23 11.67 -0.03
CA GLN A 72 3.84 12.75 -0.94
C GLN A 72 3.52 14.00 -0.15
N LEU A 73 4.04 15.11 -0.64
CA LEU A 73 3.70 16.46 -0.20
C LEU A 73 3.05 17.21 -1.37
N HIS A 74 2.05 17.99 -1.07
CA HIS A 74 1.28 18.75 -2.06
C HIS A 74 1.51 20.26 -1.90
N TRP A 75 1.03 21.05 -2.86
CA TRP A 75 1.14 22.51 -2.85
C TRP A 75 2.56 23.05 -2.95
N ILE A 76 3.55 22.24 -3.31
CA ILE A 76 4.94 22.64 -3.40
C ILE A 76 5.13 23.63 -4.57
N LYS A 77 5.77 24.77 -4.30
CA LYS A 77 6.11 25.75 -5.32
C LYS A 77 7.48 25.46 -5.90
N LEU A 78 7.65 25.77 -7.19
CA LEU A 78 8.91 25.52 -7.90
C LEU A 78 10.10 26.29 -7.28
N GLU A 79 9.85 27.47 -6.75
CA GLU A 79 10.84 28.34 -6.11
C GLU A 79 11.40 27.75 -4.82
N ASP A 80 10.63 26.91 -4.11
CA ASP A 80 11.01 26.31 -2.83
C ASP A 80 11.82 25.00 -3.00
N ILE A 81 11.80 24.40 -4.21
CA ILE A 81 12.46 23.12 -4.49
C ILE A 81 13.94 23.08 -4.10
N PRO A 82 14.78 24.11 -4.38
CA PRO A 82 16.18 24.04 -3.97
C PRO A 82 16.36 23.92 -2.46
N ALA A 83 15.58 24.65 -1.65
CA ALA A 83 15.65 24.61 -0.20
C ALA A 83 15.16 23.26 0.33
N ILE A 84 14.06 22.73 -0.22
CA ILE A 84 13.52 21.41 0.14
C ILE A 84 14.54 20.32 -0.18
N PHE A 85 15.18 20.33 -1.35
CA PHE A 85 16.18 19.35 -1.73
C PHE A 85 17.41 19.40 -0.83
N GLU A 86 17.91 20.60 -0.50
CA GLU A 86 19.02 20.76 0.43
C GLU A 86 18.68 20.18 1.82
N LYS A 87 17.46 20.42 2.31
CA LYS A 87 16.99 19.90 3.59
C LYS A 87 16.87 18.37 3.58
N LEU A 88 16.31 17.78 2.51
CA LEU A 88 16.19 16.34 2.35
C LEU A 88 17.57 15.65 2.24
N GLU A 89 18.45 16.16 1.37
CA GLU A 89 19.79 15.59 1.14
C GLU A 89 20.67 15.66 2.41
N ALA A 90 20.58 16.74 3.18
CA ALA A 90 21.30 16.88 4.45
C ALA A 90 20.89 15.81 5.49
N ASN A 91 19.70 15.20 5.34
CA ASN A 91 19.16 14.18 6.24
C ASN A 91 19.03 12.79 5.58
N GLY A 92 19.75 12.55 4.48
CA GLY A 92 19.78 11.23 3.83
C GLY A 92 18.52 10.87 3.04
N LEU A 93 17.56 11.79 2.90
CA LEU A 93 16.34 11.59 2.12
C LEU A 93 16.52 12.03 0.67
N SER A 94 15.76 11.44 -0.25
CA SER A 94 15.88 11.75 -1.68
C SER A 94 14.56 11.59 -2.42
N THR A 95 14.37 12.47 -3.41
CA THR A 95 13.25 12.41 -4.35
C THR A 95 13.64 11.76 -5.68
N GLN A 96 14.91 11.40 -5.85
CA GLN A 96 15.45 10.87 -7.11
C GLN A 96 14.75 9.56 -7.47
N GLN A 97 14.31 9.43 -8.72
CA GLN A 97 13.58 8.28 -9.27
C GLN A 97 12.30 7.89 -8.49
N ALA A 98 11.83 8.71 -7.57
CA ALA A 98 10.56 8.45 -6.89
C ALA A 98 9.37 8.42 -7.86
N CYS A 99 9.54 8.95 -9.08
CA CYS A 99 8.55 8.99 -10.14
C CYS A 99 9.17 8.71 -11.53
N GLY A 100 8.34 8.66 -12.59
CA GLY A 100 8.83 8.47 -13.97
C GLY A 100 8.88 7.01 -14.43
N ASP A 101 9.52 6.79 -15.56
CA ASP A 101 9.75 5.48 -16.16
C ASP A 101 11.15 4.98 -15.73
N SER A 102 11.27 4.67 -14.44
CA SER A 102 12.49 4.26 -13.74
C SER A 102 12.16 3.30 -12.62
N TRP A 103 13.17 2.81 -11.92
CA TRP A 103 13.03 2.11 -10.66
C TRP A 103 12.28 2.99 -9.66
N ARG A 104 11.21 2.44 -9.10
CA ARG A 104 10.40 3.10 -8.09
C ARG A 104 10.86 2.70 -6.71
N ASN A 105 10.34 3.35 -5.69
CA ASN A 105 10.56 2.93 -4.32
C ASN A 105 10.42 1.40 -4.21
N ILE A 106 11.44 0.72 -3.69
CA ILE A 106 11.41 -0.72 -3.45
C ILE A 106 10.56 -0.93 -2.21
N VAL A 107 9.64 -1.89 -2.26
CA VAL A 107 8.74 -2.21 -1.16
C VAL A 107 9.02 -3.63 -0.65
N GLY A 108 8.62 -3.91 0.56
CA GLY A 108 8.72 -5.22 1.19
C GLY A 108 7.83 -5.27 2.43
N ASN A 109 8.05 -6.27 3.29
CA ASN A 109 7.44 -6.26 4.60
C ASN A 109 7.96 -5.02 5.37
N PRO A 110 7.08 -4.11 5.84
CA PRO A 110 7.54 -2.93 6.58
C PRO A 110 8.40 -3.25 7.78
N MET A 111 8.18 -4.39 8.41
CA MET A 111 8.92 -4.84 9.59
C MET A 111 10.12 -5.74 9.26
N ALA A 112 10.59 -5.74 8.00
CA ALA A 112 11.80 -6.44 7.61
C ALA A 112 12.99 -6.06 8.51
N GLY A 113 13.75 -7.07 8.95
CA GLY A 113 14.84 -6.92 9.89
C GLY A 113 14.43 -6.80 11.38
N LYS A 114 13.13 -6.53 11.69
CA LYS A 114 12.64 -6.40 13.08
C LYS A 114 11.65 -7.50 13.48
N ALA A 115 10.66 -7.80 12.65
CA ALA A 115 9.79 -8.95 12.86
C ALA A 115 10.52 -10.26 12.45
N PRO A 116 10.08 -11.42 12.94
CA PRO A 116 10.56 -12.70 12.45
C PRO A 116 10.34 -12.84 10.94
N GLU A 117 11.37 -13.24 10.23
CA GLU A 117 11.38 -13.48 8.79
C GLU A 117 12.09 -14.80 8.49
N PHE A 118 11.75 -15.42 7.38
CA PHE A 118 12.44 -16.61 6.90
C PHE A 118 13.80 -16.27 6.27
N VAL A 119 13.86 -15.17 5.53
CA VAL A 119 15.08 -14.57 4.96
C VAL A 119 15.11 -13.11 5.38
N ASP A 120 16.27 -12.61 5.83
CA ASP A 120 16.43 -11.18 6.10
C ASP A 120 16.40 -10.39 4.78
N ALA A 121 15.29 -9.71 4.51
CA ALA A 121 15.08 -9.01 3.26
C ALA A 121 15.66 -7.58 3.26
N LEU A 122 15.86 -6.97 4.43
CA LEU A 122 16.25 -5.56 4.53
C LEU A 122 17.61 -5.29 3.86
N PRO A 123 18.68 -6.05 4.09
CA PRO A 123 19.96 -5.84 3.42
C PRO A 123 19.87 -5.93 1.88
N VAL A 124 19.01 -6.82 1.37
CA VAL A 124 18.80 -6.96 -0.08
C VAL A 124 18.08 -5.73 -0.65
N ILE A 125 17.08 -5.20 0.07
CA ILE A 125 16.39 -3.96 -0.33
C ILE A 125 17.36 -2.77 -0.38
N GLU A 126 18.22 -2.65 0.62
CA GLU A 126 19.25 -1.62 0.70
C GLU A 126 20.24 -1.72 -0.47
N GLU A 127 20.78 -2.91 -0.72
CA GLU A 127 21.69 -3.15 -1.85
C GLU A 127 21.04 -2.83 -3.20
N LEU A 128 19.81 -3.26 -3.44
CA LEU A 128 19.07 -2.92 -4.65
C LEU A 128 18.86 -1.41 -4.77
N ASN A 129 18.53 -0.73 -3.67
CA ASN A 129 18.35 0.72 -3.70
C ASN A 129 19.67 1.45 -4.00
N GLU A 130 20.78 1.05 -3.39
CA GLU A 130 22.10 1.64 -3.64
C GLU A 130 22.57 1.39 -5.07
N THR A 131 22.34 0.19 -5.61
CA THR A 131 22.78 -0.21 -6.96
C THR A 131 22.02 0.51 -8.06
N PHE A 132 20.71 0.69 -7.91
CA PHE A 132 19.84 1.13 -9.01
C PHE A 132 19.35 2.56 -8.90
N LYS A 133 19.34 3.16 -7.71
CA LYS A 133 18.95 4.54 -7.54
C LYS A 133 20.02 5.48 -8.11
N GLY A 134 19.63 6.31 -9.09
CA GLY A 134 20.55 7.21 -9.78
C GLY A 134 21.43 6.53 -10.82
N ASN A 135 21.26 5.26 -11.09
CA ASN A 135 22.01 4.52 -12.09
C ASN A 135 21.40 4.72 -13.49
N ASP A 136 22.14 5.40 -14.38
CA ASP A 136 21.69 5.74 -15.74
C ASP A 136 21.49 4.48 -16.61
N ASP A 137 22.22 3.40 -16.36
CA ASP A 137 22.09 2.14 -17.10
C ASP A 137 20.75 1.44 -16.84
N HIS A 138 20.13 1.73 -15.71
CA HIS A 138 18.83 1.20 -15.29
C HIS A 138 17.72 2.27 -15.25
N ALA A 139 17.97 3.44 -15.80
CA ALA A 139 16.99 4.52 -15.99
C ALA A 139 16.33 4.47 -17.37
N ASN A 140 15.36 5.35 -17.62
CA ASN A 140 14.65 5.46 -18.89
C ASN A 140 14.13 4.12 -19.42
N LEU A 141 13.47 3.38 -18.55
CA LEU A 141 12.79 2.12 -18.87
C LEU A 141 11.56 2.37 -19.77
N PRO A 142 11.02 1.36 -20.47
CA PRO A 142 9.79 1.52 -21.25
C PRO A 142 8.62 2.06 -20.42
N ARG A 143 8.55 1.67 -19.15
CA ARG A 143 7.55 2.13 -18.18
C ARG A 143 8.10 2.08 -16.76
N LYS A 144 7.36 2.67 -15.78
CA LYS A 144 7.67 2.56 -14.35
C LYS A 144 7.96 1.12 -13.96
N TRP A 145 8.98 0.93 -13.13
CA TRP A 145 9.45 -0.36 -12.66
C TRP A 145 9.26 -0.46 -11.15
N LYS A 146 8.50 -1.46 -10.72
CA LYS A 146 8.11 -1.69 -9.34
C LYS A 146 8.71 -3.00 -8.85
N VAL A 147 9.45 -2.95 -7.75
CA VAL A 147 10.09 -4.11 -7.14
C VAL A 147 9.54 -4.30 -5.74
N SER A 148 9.32 -5.56 -5.37
CA SER A 148 9.04 -6.02 -4.02
C SER A 148 10.06 -7.06 -3.61
N VAL A 149 10.58 -6.97 -2.38
CA VAL A 149 11.42 -7.98 -1.75
C VAL A 149 10.86 -8.26 -0.37
N THR A 150 10.57 -9.49 -0.05
CA THR A 150 10.06 -9.86 1.26
C THR A 150 10.72 -11.13 1.78
N GLY A 151 11.01 -11.14 3.08
CA GLY A 151 11.50 -12.31 3.79
C GLY A 151 10.40 -13.14 4.46
N SER A 152 9.14 -12.65 4.40
CA SER A 152 7.96 -13.31 4.93
C SER A 152 7.02 -13.73 3.81
N PRO A 153 6.45 -14.95 3.84
CA PRO A 153 5.55 -15.45 2.81
C PRO A 153 4.09 -15.02 3.01
N ASP A 154 3.81 -14.12 3.94
CA ASP A 154 2.48 -13.65 4.35
C ASP A 154 1.78 -12.68 3.38
N GLY A 155 2.39 -12.38 2.24
CA GLY A 155 1.88 -11.42 1.26
C GLY A 155 2.05 -9.95 1.64
N SER A 156 2.62 -9.62 2.80
CA SER A 156 2.84 -8.24 3.28
C SER A 156 3.71 -7.40 2.34
N GLY A 157 4.60 -8.03 1.57
CA GLY A 157 5.41 -7.38 0.52
C GLY A 157 4.62 -7.04 -0.75
N GLN A 158 3.39 -7.54 -0.92
CA GLN A 158 2.55 -7.37 -2.12
C GLN A 158 3.27 -7.76 -3.43
N GLY A 159 4.10 -8.80 -3.41
CA GLY A 159 4.90 -9.26 -4.55
C GLY A 159 4.06 -9.51 -5.80
N ASP A 160 2.90 -10.13 -5.65
CA ASP A 160 2.00 -10.51 -6.74
C ASP A 160 1.58 -9.36 -7.66
N ILE A 161 1.63 -8.12 -7.20
CA ILE A 161 1.21 -6.93 -7.96
C ILE A 161 2.37 -6.00 -8.33
N ASN A 162 3.61 -6.51 -8.25
CA ASN A 162 4.83 -5.79 -8.64
C ASN A 162 5.41 -6.31 -9.95
N ASP A 163 6.22 -5.50 -10.64
CA ASP A 163 6.85 -5.88 -11.92
C ASP A 163 7.91 -6.97 -11.71
N LEU A 164 8.56 -6.94 -10.55
CA LEU A 164 9.47 -7.96 -10.02
C LEU A 164 9.14 -8.19 -8.56
N ALA A 165 9.09 -9.45 -8.15
CA ALA A 165 9.01 -9.85 -6.76
C ALA A 165 10.10 -10.88 -6.44
N LEU A 166 10.77 -10.69 -5.31
CA LEU A 166 11.65 -11.65 -4.65
C LEU A 166 10.92 -12.12 -3.39
N GLU A 167 10.51 -13.38 -3.36
CA GLU A 167 9.72 -13.97 -2.28
C GLU A 167 10.48 -15.11 -1.60
N PRO A 168 10.37 -15.29 -0.27
CA PRO A 168 11.21 -16.21 0.47
C PRO A 168 10.99 -17.64 0.02
N ALA A 169 12.10 -18.36 -0.12
CA ALA A 169 12.16 -19.74 -0.53
C ALA A 169 13.42 -20.42 0.04
N PHE A 170 13.47 -21.74 -0.01
CA PHE A 170 14.68 -22.48 0.32
C PHE A 170 14.93 -23.64 -0.65
N LYS A 171 16.16 -24.11 -0.65
CA LYS A 171 16.59 -25.35 -1.34
C LYS A 171 17.32 -26.25 -0.37
N GLU A 172 17.06 -27.53 -0.44
CA GLU A 172 17.84 -28.56 0.22
C GLU A 172 19.04 -28.90 -0.67
N ILE A 173 20.25 -28.79 -0.14
CA ILE A 173 21.48 -29.19 -0.83
C ILE A 173 21.92 -30.56 -0.29
N ASP A 174 22.08 -31.54 -1.19
CA ASP A 174 22.70 -32.81 -0.87
C ASP A 174 24.19 -32.58 -0.52
N VAL A 175 24.55 -32.79 0.74
CA VAL A 175 25.94 -32.61 1.25
C VAL A 175 26.96 -33.48 0.51
N SER A 176 26.50 -34.43 -0.31
CA SER A 176 27.36 -35.30 -1.11
C SER A 176 28.05 -34.62 -2.30
N GLU A 177 27.68 -33.40 -2.67
CA GLU A 177 28.26 -32.64 -3.79
C GLU A 177 29.18 -31.48 -3.36
N SER A 178 29.41 -31.26 -2.06
CA SER A 178 30.34 -30.23 -1.62
C SER A 178 31.77 -30.77 -1.50
N ASP A 179 32.65 -30.30 -2.36
CA ASP A 179 34.12 -30.55 -2.34
C ASP A 179 34.86 -29.88 -1.15
N SER A 180 34.31 -29.90 0.08
CA SER A 180 35.01 -29.36 1.24
C SER A 180 35.29 -30.46 2.28
N GLU A 181 36.57 -30.90 2.33
CA GLU A 181 37.15 -31.71 3.40
C GLU A 181 37.19 -30.99 4.75
N ALA A 182 36.01 -30.75 5.38
CA ALA A 182 36.02 -30.31 6.78
C ALA A 182 34.71 -30.72 7.48
N SER A 183 34.90 -31.63 8.43
CA SER A 183 33.95 -31.99 9.49
C SER A 183 32.90 -33.06 9.15
N GLN A 184 33.30 -34.31 9.42
CA GLN A 184 32.42 -35.45 9.70
C GLN A 184 31.78 -35.24 11.09
N THR A 185 30.55 -34.68 11.13
CA THR A 185 29.62 -34.92 12.23
C THR A 185 28.30 -35.32 11.60
N GLU A 186 27.86 -36.54 11.91
CA GLU A 186 26.66 -37.18 11.44
C GLU A 186 25.41 -36.33 11.81
N SER A 187 24.82 -35.64 10.80
CA SER A 187 23.38 -35.34 10.77
C SER A 187 22.89 -35.55 9.35
N ASP A 188 21.99 -36.51 9.16
CA ASP A 188 21.33 -36.87 7.89
C ASP A 188 20.31 -35.82 7.41
N ALA A 189 20.48 -34.56 7.78
CA ALA A 189 19.65 -33.44 7.25
C ALA A 189 20.49 -32.68 6.24
N GLY A 190 20.03 -32.57 5.00
CA GLY A 190 20.63 -31.72 3.98
C GLY A 190 20.79 -30.27 4.48
N GLU A 191 21.79 -29.55 3.98
CA GLU A 191 21.96 -28.13 4.32
C GLU A 191 20.88 -27.31 3.60
N GLU A 192 20.03 -26.60 4.38
CA GLU A 192 19.02 -25.70 3.85
C GLU A 192 19.64 -24.37 3.44
N VAL A 193 19.53 -24.01 2.15
CA VAL A 193 19.95 -22.71 1.62
C VAL A 193 18.73 -21.83 1.44
N ARG A 194 18.68 -20.72 2.16
CA ARG A 194 17.60 -19.73 2.12
C ARG A 194 17.88 -18.66 1.09
N GLY A 195 16.84 -18.22 0.41
CA GLY A 195 16.90 -17.21 -0.63
C GLY A 195 15.50 -16.83 -1.10
N PHE A 196 15.38 -16.50 -2.38
CA PHE A 196 14.13 -16.01 -2.93
C PHE A 196 13.76 -16.72 -4.22
N ASN A 197 12.48 -17.03 -4.39
CA ASN A 197 11.90 -17.33 -5.71
C ASN A 197 11.59 -16.02 -6.43
N VAL A 198 11.76 -16.01 -7.74
CA VAL A 198 11.56 -14.83 -8.60
C VAL A 198 10.20 -14.90 -9.29
N ARG A 199 9.40 -13.85 -9.12
CA ARG A 199 8.14 -13.65 -9.86
C ARG A 199 8.20 -12.37 -10.67
N VAL A 200 7.62 -12.36 -11.89
CA VAL A 200 7.69 -11.22 -12.82
C VAL A 200 6.33 -10.94 -13.45
N GLY A 201 6.03 -9.66 -13.68
CA GLY A 201 4.91 -9.24 -14.51
C GLY A 201 3.63 -8.88 -13.76
N GLY A 202 3.69 -8.64 -12.45
CA GLY A 202 2.54 -8.17 -11.68
C GLY A 202 2.17 -6.71 -11.92
N GLY A 203 0.88 -6.36 -11.71
CA GLY A 203 0.43 -4.97 -11.75
C GLY A 203 -1.04 -4.76 -12.02
N LEU A 204 -1.62 -3.75 -11.39
CA LEU A 204 -3.06 -3.48 -11.32
C LEU A 204 -3.61 -2.53 -12.39
N SER A 205 -2.76 -1.70 -13.01
CA SER A 205 -3.22 -0.54 -13.79
C SER A 205 -4.06 -0.88 -15.03
N ARG A 206 -5.00 0.03 -15.38
CA ARG A 206 -5.75 0.13 -16.63
C ARG A 206 -6.74 -1.01 -16.91
N ASN A 207 -7.44 -1.51 -15.89
CA ASN A 207 -8.43 -2.58 -16.03
C ASN A 207 -7.89 -3.89 -16.60
N GLU A 208 -6.59 -4.04 -16.64
CA GLU A 208 -5.91 -5.27 -17.06
C GLU A 208 -4.95 -5.71 -15.96
N PRO A 209 -5.44 -6.05 -14.77
CA PRO A 209 -4.58 -6.53 -13.70
C PRO A 209 -3.95 -7.87 -14.07
N ARG A 210 -2.72 -8.08 -13.59
CA ARG A 210 -2.01 -9.36 -13.67
C ARG A 210 -1.32 -9.63 -12.36
N LEU A 211 -1.42 -10.86 -11.90
CA LEU A 211 -0.53 -11.37 -10.86
C LEU A 211 0.85 -11.65 -11.47
N ALA A 212 1.89 -11.45 -10.67
CA ALA A 212 3.25 -11.81 -11.06
C ALA A 212 3.36 -13.33 -11.24
N ARG A 213 4.05 -13.76 -12.30
CA ARG A 213 4.20 -15.16 -12.67
C ARG A 213 5.55 -15.67 -12.22
N GLU A 214 5.59 -16.89 -11.73
CA GLU A 214 6.82 -17.59 -11.39
C GLU A 214 7.72 -17.72 -12.62
N LEU A 215 9.03 -17.44 -12.40
CA LEU A 215 10.03 -17.50 -13.46
C LEU A 215 10.84 -18.80 -13.44
N ASP A 216 10.58 -19.69 -12.50
CA ASP A 216 11.39 -20.86 -12.20
C ASP A 216 12.88 -20.50 -11.95
N VAL A 217 13.08 -19.49 -11.09
CA VAL A 217 14.40 -19.01 -10.69
C VAL A 217 14.43 -18.88 -9.17
N PHE A 218 15.43 -19.52 -8.55
CA PHE A 218 15.85 -19.27 -7.18
C PHE A 218 17.07 -18.36 -7.18
N VAL A 219 17.10 -17.38 -6.31
CA VAL A 219 18.21 -16.47 -6.15
C VAL A 219 18.64 -16.37 -4.69
N ARG A 220 19.94 -16.50 -4.45
CA ARG A 220 20.54 -16.26 -3.14
C ARG A 220 20.60 -14.77 -2.88
N PRO A 221 20.55 -14.32 -1.60
CA PRO A 221 20.59 -12.89 -1.27
C PRO A 221 21.73 -12.15 -1.98
N GLU A 222 22.93 -12.72 -1.99
CA GLU A 222 24.13 -12.14 -2.61
C GLU A 222 24.07 -11.95 -4.13
N ASN A 223 23.16 -12.64 -4.83
CA ASN A 223 22.96 -12.55 -6.28
C ASN A 223 21.67 -11.79 -6.65
N ALA A 224 20.96 -11.28 -5.67
CA ALA A 224 19.65 -10.63 -5.89
C ALA A 224 19.77 -9.38 -6.79
N ALA A 225 20.82 -8.59 -6.60
CA ALA A 225 21.05 -7.39 -7.40
C ALA A 225 21.36 -7.71 -8.87
N ASP A 226 22.15 -8.76 -9.13
CA ASP A 226 22.51 -9.18 -10.49
C ASP A 226 21.28 -9.68 -11.26
N VAL A 227 20.46 -10.53 -10.64
CA VAL A 227 19.22 -11.03 -11.27
C VAL A 227 18.20 -9.91 -11.49
N ALA A 228 17.98 -9.05 -10.49
CA ALA A 228 17.07 -7.93 -10.61
C ALA A 228 17.53 -6.92 -11.68
N GLY A 229 18.84 -6.66 -11.74
CA GLY A 229 19.48 -5.85 -12.78
C GLY A 229 19.33 -6.45 -14.17
N GLY A 230 19.58 -7.75 -14.31
CA GLY A 230 19.40 -8.48 -15.56
C GLY A 230 17.95 -8.41 -16.08
N ILE A 231 16.96 -8.62 -15.20
CA ILE A 231 15.53 -8.50 -15.56
C ILE A 231 15.17 -7.07 -15.96
N SER A 232 15.70 -6.05 -15.25
CA SER A 232 15.51 -4.64 -15.58
C SER A 232 16.11 -4.28 -16.94
N ALA A 233 17.33 -4.78 -17.24
CA ALA A 233 18.00 -4.60 -18.53
C ALA A 233 17.25 -5.28 -19.67
N LEU A 234 16.79 -6.52 -19.48
CA LEU A 234 15.93 -7.23 -20.43
C LEU A 234 14.67 -6.41 -20.73
N PHE A 235 13.99 -5.90 -19.70
CA PHE A 235 12.82 -5.05 -19.88
C PHE A 235 13.14 -3.76 -20.63
N ARG A 236 14.30 -3.12 -20.35
CA ARG A 236 14.76 -1.93 -21.05
C ARG A 236 14.92 -2.17 -22.55
N GLU A 237 15.44 -3.34 -22.94
CA GLU A 237 15.73 -3.66 -24.33
C GLU A 237 14.52 -4.19 -25.11
N HIS A 238 13.70 -5.01 -24.48
CA HIS A 238 12.60 -5.73 -25.14
C HIS A 238 11.19 -5.21 -24.83
N GLY A 239 11.05 -4.31 -23.85
CA GLY A 239 9.74 -3.72 -23.50
C GLY A 239 9.23 -2.76 -24.57
N ASP A 240 7.91 -2.77 -24.79
CA ASP A 240 7.25 -1.92 -25.77
C ASP A 240 7.42 -0.42 -25.44
N ARG A 241 7.97 0.35 -26.37
CA ARG A 241 8.15 1.80 -26.26
C ARG A 241 7.24 2.60 -27.16
N GLU A 242 6.57 1.96 -28.10
CA GLU A 242 5.68 2.60 -29.07
C GLU A 242 4.29 2.80 -28.48
N ASN A 243 3.77 1.79 -27.79
CA ASN A 243 2.47 1.83 -27.15
C ASN A 243 2.57 1.94 -25.62
N ARG A 244 2.47 3.14 -25.08
CA ARG A 244 2.51 3.35 -23.62
C ARG A 244 1.41 2.62 -22.83
N TYR A 245 0.35 2.15 -23.48
CA TYR A 245 -0.68 1.36 -22.81
C TYR A 245 -0.19 -0.06 -22.51
N ASN A 246 0.65 -0.62 -23.38
CA ASN A 246 1.19 -1.97 -23.27
C ASN A 246 2.68 -1.99 -22.85
N ALA A 247 3.20 -0.88 -22.38
CA ALA A 247 4.63 -0.72 -22.09
C ALA A 247 5.08 -1.33 -20.74
N ARG A 248 4.17 -1.84 -19.88
CA ARG A 248 4.55 -2.53 -18.64
C ARG A 248 5.08 -3.93 -18.93
N ILE A 249 6.02 -4.42 -18.11
CA ILE A 249 6.63 -5.74 -18.28
C ILE A 249 5.61 -6.89 -18.27
N LYS A 250 4.47 -6.73 -17.61
CA LYS A 250 3.40 -7.74 -17.63
C LYS A 250 2.94 -8.11 -19.04
N PHE A 251 2.95 -7.17 -19.99
CA PHE A 251 2.59 -7.43 -21.38
C PHE A 251 3.71 -8.16 -22.14
N LEU A 252 4.98 -7.87 -21.83
CA LEU A 252 6.09 -8.66 -22.34
C LEU A 252 6.04 -10.09 -21.81
N MET A 253 5.69 -10.25 -20.53
CA MET A 253 5.49 -11.56 -19.90
C MET A 253 4.29 -12.32 -20.52
N ASP A 254 3.20 -11.64 -20.88
CA ASP A 254 2.06 -12.24 -21.59
C ASP A 254 2.47 -12.74 -22.99
N GLU A 255 3.30 -11.97 -23.71
CA GLU A 255 3.78 -12.32 -25.06
C GLU A 255 4.78 -13.47 -25.05
N TRP A 256 5.75 -13.45 -24.13
CA TRP A 256 6.86 -14.40 -24.13
C TRP A 256 6.59 -15.67 -23.32
N GLY A 257 5.84 -15.53 -22.24
CA GLY A 257 5.73 -16.57 -21.21
C GLY A 257 7.00 -16.69 -20.34
N PRO A 258 6.90 -17.37 -19.20
CA PRO A 258 8.01 -17.50 -18.24
C PRO A 258 9.22 -18.24 -18.83
N GLU A 259 9.00 -19.31 -19.61
CA GLU A 259 10.07 -20.16 -20.15
C GLU A 259 10.98 -19.37 -21.12
N LYS A 260 10.40 -18.64 -22.10
CA LYS A 260 11.19 -17.81 -23.01
C LYS A 260 11.85 -16.67 -22.26
N PHE A 261 11.16 -16.03 -21.31
CA PHE A 261 11.70 -14.94 -20.53
C PHE A 261 12.94 -15.39 -19.74
N ARG A 262 12.86 -16.53 -19.05
CA ARG A 262 13.98 -17.14 -18.31
C ARG A 262 15.14 -17.49 -19.24
N THR A 263 14.87 -18.06 -20.42
CA THR A 263 15.93 -18.41 -21.38
C THR A 263 16.70 -17.19 -21.85
N VAL A 264 16.01 -16.10 -22.25
CA VAL A 264 16.67 -14.86 -22.67
C VAL A 264 17.41 -14.20 -21.53
N LEU A 265 16.86 -14.22 -20.32
CA LEU A 265 17.54 -13.71 -19.11
C LEU A 265 18.87 -14.43 -18.90
N GLN A 266 18.87 -15.77 -18.95
CA GLN A 266 20.06 -16.60 -18.78
C GLN A 266 21.12 -16.36 -19.88
N GLU A 267 20.70 -16.28 -21.14
CA GLU A 267 21.62 -16.24 -22.28
C GLU A 267 22.24 -14.84 -22.51
N GLU A 268 21.53 -13.76 -22.15
CA GLU A 268 21.91 -12.42 -22.58
C GLU A 268 22.17 -11.44 -21.43
N PHE A 269 21.64 -11.70 -20.22
CA PHE A 269 21.60 -10.69 -19.15
C PHE A 269 22.21 -11.12 -17.81
N VAL A 270 22.57 -12.39 -17.65
CA VAL A 270 23.18 -12.93 -16.41
C VAL A 270 24.36 -13.82 -16.77
N ASP A 271 25.52 -13.62 -16.11
CA ASP A 271 26.80 -14.31 -16.43
C ASP A 271 26.97 -15.63 -15.69
N PHE A 272 26.07 -16.00 -14.79
CA PHE A 272 26.11 -17.25 -14.03
C PHE A 272 24.86 -18.10 -14.31
N GLU A 273 24.92 -19.38 -13.98
CA GLU A 273 23.82 -20.29 -14.17
C GLU A 273 22.68 -20.01 -13.18
N LEU A 274 21.48 -19.75 -13.70
CA LEU A 274 20.29 -19.53 -12.88
C LEU A 274 19.80 -20.85 -12.28
N GLU A 275 19.73 -20.91 -10.97
CA GLU A 275 19.13 -22.05 -10.26
C GLU A 275 17.62 -22.11 -10.52
N THR A 276 17.05 -23.32 -10.57
CA THR A 276 15.59 -23.53 -10.61
C THR A 276 14.95 -23.10 -9.29
N ALA A 277 13.64 -22.80 -9.30
CA ALA A 277 12.90 -22.38 -8.12
C ALA A 277 13.11 -23.31 -6.92
N GLY A 278 13.18 -22.71 -5.73
CA GLY A 278 13.18 -23.41 -4.46
C GLY A 278 11.76 -23.72 -3.98
N VAL A 279 11.64 -24.31 -2.79
CA VAL A 279 10.36 -24.60 -2.15
C VAL A 279 9.64 -23.28 -1.82
N ASP A 280 8.42 -23.11 -2.32
CA ASP A 280 7.55 -21.99 -1.97
C ASP A 280 7.01 -22.18 -0.54
N LEU A 281 7.07 -21.11 0.26
CA LEU A 281 6.68 -21.16 1.67
C LEU A 281 5.23 -20.74 1.91
N ARG A 282 4.51 -20.25 0.91
CA ARG A 282 3.15 -19.71 1.08
C ARG A 282 2.16 -20.71 1.66
N GLU A 283 2.27 -21.97 1.29
CA GLU A 283 1.39 -23.04 1.80
C GLU A 283 1.83 -23.61 3.17
N GLN A 284 3.10 -23.40 3.55
CA GLN A 284 3.72 -24.06 4.70
C GLN A 284 3.91 -23.14 5.91
N TYR A 285 3.80 -21.84 5.69
CA TYR A 285 4.17 -20.85 6.68
C TYR A 285 2.94 -20.08 7.16
N THR A 286 2.66 -20.20 8.44
CA THR A 286 1.50 -19.56 9.09
C THR A 286 1.85 -18.28 9.83
N TYR A 287 3.13 -17.84 9.77
CA TYR A 287 3.56 -16.63 10.46
C TYR A 287 3.00 -15.38 9.79
N ASN A 288 2.43 -14.51 10.60
CA ASN A 288 1.90 -13.24 10.19
C ASN A 288 2.60 -12.12 10.97
N ALA A 289 3.43 -11.31 10.28
CA ALA A 289 4.17 -10.21 10.89
C ALA A 289 3.28 -9.11 11.49
N GLY A 290 2.06 -9.00 11.01
CA GLY A 290 1.06 -8.03 11.45
C GLY A 290 0.07 -8.55 12.48
N GLY A 291 0.38 -9.67 13.14
CA GLY A 291 -0.53 -10.27 14.10
C GLY A 291 -1.79 -10.86 13.43
N GLU A 292 -2.89 -10.96 14.17
CA GLU A 292 -4.13 -11.59 13.74
C GLU A 292 -4.70 -10.98 12.44
N HIS A 293 -4.57 -9.66 12.26
CA HIS A 293 -5.12 -8.93 11.12
C HIS A 293 -4.16 -8.80 9.91
N GLY A 294 -2.88 -9.10 10.06
CA GLY A 294 -1.90 -9.03 8.98
C GLY A 294 -1.64 -7.64 8.38
N ASP A 295 -2.10 -6.59 9.05
CA ASP A 295 -2.03 -5.21 8.58
C ASP A 295 -1.00 -4.33 9.31
N LEU A 296 -0.32 -4.89 10.32
CA LEU A 296 0.71 -4.25 11.15
C LEU A 296 0.17 -3.15 12.09
N ILE A 297 -1.14 -2.99 12.21
CA ILE A 297 -1.76 -2.08 13.20
C ILE A 297 -1.89 -2.83 14.53
N GLY A 298 -1.57 -2.15 15.63
CA GLY A 298 -1.59 -2.73 16.98
C GLY A 298 -0.22 -2.79 17.61
N VAL A 299 -0.14 -3.49 18.75
CA VAL A 299 1.10 -3.71 19.50
C VAL A 299 1.63 -5.11 19.19
N HIS A 300 2.85 -5.20 18.69
CA HIS A 300 3.43 -6.47 18.27
C HIS A 300 4.89 -6.58 18.74
N GLU A 301 5.27 -7.79 19.20
CA GLU A 301 6.63 -8.07 19.63
C GLU A 301 7.59 -8.18 18.43
N GLN A 302 8.78 -7.59 18.55
CA GLN A 302 9.89 -7.72 17.62
C GLN A 302 10.78 -8.91 18.01
N ARG A 303 11.61 -9.37 17.06
CA ARG A 303 12.52 -10.51 17.28
C ARG A 303 13.58 -10.28 18.38
N ASP A 304 13.84 -9.03 18.74
CA ASP A 304 14.78 -8.62 19.79
C ASP A 304 14.15 -8.45 21.16
N GLY A 305 12.83 -8.65 21.30
CA GLY A 305 12.07 -8.51 22.54
C GLY A 305 11.57 -7.10 22.81
N ASN A 306 11.84 -6.12 21.92
CA ASN A 306 11.13 -4.86 21.90
C ASN A 306 9.80 -5.01 21.16
N TYR A 307 9.06 -3.93 21.07
CA TYR A 307 7.77 -3.89 20.40
C TYR A 307 7.76 -2.86 19.28
N TYR A 308 6.87 -3.04 18.33
CA TYR A 308 6.43 -1.95 17.48
C TYR A 308 4.94 -1.68 17.70
N VAL A 309 4.57 -0.41 17.56
CA VAL A 309 3.19 0.06 17.68
C VAL A 309 2.76 0.60 16.34
N GLY A 310 1.87 -0.14 15.68
CA GLY A 310 1.29 0.24 14.39
C GLY A 310 0.07 1.13 14.57
N LEU A 311 0.07 2.28 13.92
CA LEU A 311 -0.96 3.31 14.02
C LEU A 311 -1.78 3.38 12.73
N ASN A 312 -3.09 3.44 12.85
CA ASN A 312 -3.98 3.66 11.71
C ASN A 312 -3.99 5.13 11.29
N VAL A 313 -3.49 5.40 10.10
CA VAL A 313 -3.60 6.70 9.45
C VAL A 313 -4.69 6.63 8.39
N LEU A 314 -5.91 7.05 8.76
CA LEU A 314 -7.06 6.95 7.88
C LEU A 314 -6.77 7.57 6.51
N VAL A 315 -6.90 6.76 5.44
CA VAL A 315 -6.56 7.07 4.05
C VAL A 315 -5.12 7.59 3.84
N GLY A 316 -4.23 7.39 4.82
CA GLY A 316 -2.82 7.72 4.75
C GLY A 316 -2.53 9.22 4.73
N ARG A 317 -3.33 10.06 5.36
CA ARG A 317 -3.07 11.50 5.47
C ARG A 317 -2.98 11.93 6.92
N MET A 318 -1.89 12.60 7.28
CA MET A 318 -1.59 13.08 8.63
C MET A 318 -1.18 14.56 8.57
N GLY A 319 -1.62 15.36 9.52
CA GLY A 319 -1.21 16.76 9.65
C GLY A 319 0.31 16.91 9.84
N ALA A 320 0.87 18.06 9.49
CA ALA A 320 2.28 18.32 9.71
C ALA A 320 2.63 18.33 11.22
N ASP A 321 1.77 18.95 12.04
CA ASP A 321 1.95 18.98 13.49
C ASP A 321 1.85 17.57 14.10
N ASP A 322 0.86 16.76 13.68
CA ASP A 322 0.72 15.36 14.11
C ASP A 322 1.91 14.49 13.63
N THR A 323 2.48 14.80 12.45
CA THR A 323 3.67 14.11 11.94
C THR A 323 4.91 14.47 12.75
N LEU A 324 5.01 15.71 13.23
CA LEU A 324 6.08 16.13 14.14
C LEU A 324 5.95 15.44 15.49
N GLU A 325 4.74 15.41 16.07
CA GLU A 325 4.47 14.69 17.32
C GLU A 325 4.77 13.19 17.18
N LEU A 326 4.44 12.56 16.05
CA LEU A 326 4.82 11.17 15.75
C LEU A 326 6.35 10.97 15.83
N ALA A 327 7.14 11.91 15.28
CA ALA A 327 8.60 11.83 15.34
C ALA A 327 9.11 11.97 16.80
N GLU A 328 8.57 12.90 17.56
CA GLU A 328 8.91 13.11 18.96
C GLU A 328 8.58 11.88 19.82
N LEU A 329 7.40 11.27 19.64
CA LEU A 329 7.01 10.04 20.34
C LEU A 329 7.90 8.86 19.95
N ALA A 330 8.28 8.73 18.67
CA ALA A 330 9.18 7.67 18.23
C ALA A 330 10.57 7.81 18.88
N GLU A 331 11.08 9.02 19.08
CA GLU A 331 12.35 9.28 19.77
C GLU A 331 12.24 9.09 21.30
N GLU A 332 11.13 9.50 21.92
CA GLU A 332 10.94 9.41 23.37
C GLU A 332 10.73 7.97 23.84
N TYR A 333 9.91 7.20 23.12
CA TYR A 333 9.48 5.87 23.55
C TYR A 333 10.19 4.71 22.85
N GLY A 334 10.77 4.93 21.65
CA GLY A 334 11.45 3.92 20.84
C GLY A 334 12.85 4.32 20.42
N SER A 335 13.23 3.96 19.19
CA SER A 335 14.54 4.31 18.62
C SER A 335 14.54 5.61 17.79
N GLY A 336 13.40 6.24 17.59
CA GLY A 336 13.21 7.34 16.65
C GLY A 336 12.95 6.89 15.20
N GLU A 337 13.02 5.60 14.92
CA GLU A 337 12.70 5.05 13.62
C GLU A 337 11.17 4.92 13.44
N VAL A 338 10.66 5.42 12.30
CA VAL A 338 9.27 5.27 11.88
C VAL A 338 9.22 4.46 10.59
N ARG A 339 8.25 3.57 10.45
CA ARG A 339 8.05 2.78 9.23
C ARG A 339 6.70 3.03 8.60
N ILE A 340 6.61 2.85 7.28
CA ILE A 340 5.42 3.08 6.47
C ILE A 340 4.96 1.76 5.86
N SER A 341 3.67 1.44 5.99
CA SER A 341 3.09 0.26 5.33
C SER A 341 2.50 0.57 3.95
N GLN A 342 2.29 -0.47 3.14
CA GLN A 342 1.58 -0.36 1.85
C GLN A 342 0.08 -0.09 2.03
N ARG A 343 -0.43 -0.19 3.25
CA ARG A 343 -1.81 0.17 3.62
C ARG A 343 -1.92 1.60 4.14
N GLN A 344 -0.88 2.44 3.89
CA GLN A 344 -0.84 3.86 4.23
C GLN A 344 -0.78 4.15 5.74
N ASN A 345 -0.37 3.20 6.56
CA ASN A 345 -0.22 3.31 8.00
C ASN A 345 1.24 3.52 8.39
N VAL A 346 1.49 3.92 9.63
CA VAL A 346 2.83 4.13 10.18
C VAL A 346 3.05 3.27 11.42
N MET A 347 4.30 2.95 11.72
CA MET A 347 4.70 2.17 12.90
C MET A 347 5.82 2.88 13.64
N ILE A 348 5.69 3.00 14.95
CA ILE A 348 6.77 3.37 15.88
C ILE A 348 7.48 2.07 16.27
N THR A 349 8.79 2.01 16.14
CA THR A 349 9.57 0.77 16.35
C THR A 349 10.49 0.83 17.55
N ASP A 350 10.97 -0.35 17.97
CA ASP A 350 11.95 -0.53 19.06
C ASP A 350 11.48 0.03 20.41
N VAL A 351 10.20 -0.09 20.70
CA VAL A 351 9.58 0.35 21.95
C VAL A 351 9.87 -0.71 23.03
N PRO A 352 10.63 -0.41 24.10
CA PRO A 352 10.77 -1.33 25.22
C PRO A 352 9.43 -1.59 25.91
N GLU A 353 9.24 -2.79 26.49
CA GLU A 353 8.01 -3.17 27.20
C GLU A 353 7.60 -2.14 28.28
N GLU A 354 8.58 -1.58 29.01
CA GLU A 354 8.35 -0.58 30.04
C GLU A 354 7.82 0.75 29.54
N ASN A 355 7.95 1.04 28.24
CA ASN A 355 7.45 2.28 27.62
C ASN A 355 6.08 2.14 26.97
N LEU A 356 5.58 0.89 26.77
CA LEU A 356 4.35 0.65 26.03
C LEU A 356 3.12 1.36 26.63
N ASP A 357 2.88 1.17 27.93
CA ASP A 357 1.70 1.77 28.57
C ASP A 357 1.73 3.30 28.47
N ALA A 358 2.91 3.91 28.59
CA ALA A 358 3.06 5.36 28.50
C ALA A 358 2.83 5.86 27.07
N LEU A 359 3.37 5.17 26.06
CA LEU A 359 3.13 5.50 24.64
C LEU A 359 1.65 5.34 24.28
N LEU A 360 0.99 4.29 24.76
CA LEU A 360 -0.42 4.03 24.46
C LEU A 360 -1.38 5.06 25.11
N ASP A 361 -0.93 5.76 26.15
CA ASP A 361 -1.69 6.83 26.83
C ASP A 361 -1.50 8.22 26.17
N GLU A 362 -0.64 8.33 25.13
CA GLU A 362 -0.38 9.61 24.44
C GLU A 362 -1.56 10.06 23.57
N GLY A 363 -1.78 11.38 23.53
CA GLY A 363 -2.93 11.98 22.84
C GLY A 363 -2.97 11.72 21.34
N LEU A 364 -1.81 11.62 20.67
CA LEU A 364 -1.73 11.28 19.25
C LEU A 364 -2.38 9.92 18.95
N LEU A 365 -2.23 8.93 19.85
CA LEU A 365 -2.74 7.58 19.67
C LEU A 365 -4.26 7.48 19.89
N GLU A 366 -4.90 8.48 20.49
CA GLU A 366 -6.37 8.57 20.49
C GLU A 366 -6.93 8.85 19.09
N HIS A 367 -6.13 9.52 18.23
CA HIS A 367 -6.52 9.89 16.86
C HIS A 367 -6.02 8.90 15.82
N TYR A 368 -4.79 8.45 15.97
CA TYR A 368 -4.14 7.45 15.11
C TYR A 368 -4.05 6.14 15.88
N SER A 369 -5.22 5.55 16.15
CA SER A 369 -5.36 4.44 17.08
C SER A 369 -4.62 3.18 16.63
N PRO A 370 -3.95 2.47 17.55
CA PRO A 370 -3.48 1.10 17.32
C PRO A 370 -4.60 0.05 17.39
N ASP A 371 -5.82 0.46 17.78
CA ASP A 371 -7.02 -0.40 17.81
C ASP A 371 -8.21 0.36 17.17
N PRO A 372 -8.18 0.64 15.87
CA PRO A 372 -9.22 1.37 15.18
C PRO A 372 -10.41 0.47 14.85
N HIS A 373 -11.59 1.08 14.71
CA HIS A 373 -12.77 0.39 14.17
C HIS A 373 -12.46 -0.20 12.77
N PRO A 374 -12.92 -1.42 12.40
CA PRO A 374 -12.60 -2.08 11.13
C PRO A 374 -12.82 -1.22 9.88
N PHE A 375 -13.90 -0.45 9.78
CA PHE A 375 -14.11 0.46 8.65
C PHE A 375 -13.06 1.58 8.53
N MET A 376 -12.43 1.96 9.64
CA MET A 376 -11.30 2.89 9.61
C MET A 376 -10.00 2.15 9.25
N ARG A 377 -9.79 0.98 9.87
CA ARG A 377 -8.61 0.12 9.71
C ARG A 377 -8.38 -0.26 8.24
N GLY A 378 -9.42 -0.71 7.54
CA GLY A 378 -9.35 -1.19 6.17
C GLY A 378 -9.49 -0.10 5.08
N SER A 379 -9.57 1.18 5.43
CA SER A 379 -9.82 2.26 4.46
C SER A 379 -8.55 2.77 3.79
N VAL A 380 -8.44 2.55 2.48
CA VAL A 380 -7.31 3.03 1.65
C VAL A 380 -7.83 3.91 0.51
N ALA A 381 -7.24 5.09 0.29
CA ALA A 381 -7.62 5.97 -0.79
C ALA A 381 -6.42 6.57 -1.54
N CYS A 382 -6.59 6.81 -2.84
CA CYS A 382 -5.60 7.57 -3.61
C CYS A 382 -5.81 9.08 -3.43
N THR A 383 -4.96 9.89 -4.06
CA THR A 383 -4.99 11.35 -3.95
C THR A 383 -6.29 12.01 -4.45
N GLY A 384 -7.01 11.39 -5.39
CA GLY A 384 -8.29 11.92 -5.87
C GLY A 384 -8.21 13.17 -6.73
N THR A 385 -9.39 13.78 -6.99
CA THR A 385 -9.50 15.02 -7.77
C THR A 385 -8.96 16.25 -7.05
N GLU A 386 -8.65 16.14 -5.78
CA GLU A 386 -7.99 17.23 -5.05
C GLU A 386 -6.71 17.68 -5.76
N PHE A 387 -5.84 16.74 -6.17
CA PHE A 387 -4.55 17.05 -6.79
C PHE A 387 -4.27 16.33 -8.11
N CYS A 388 -4.93 15.20 -8.37
CA CYS A 388 -4.60 14.35 -9.50
C CYS A 388 -5.39 14.71 -10.76
N SER A 389 -4.69 15.05 -11.84
CA SER A 389 -5.30 15.36 -13.15
C SER A 389 -5.95 14.15 -13.84
N LEU A 390 -5.61 12.93 -13.42
CA LEU A 390 -6.16 11.69 -13.98
C LEU A 390 -7.41 11.21 -13.23
N SER A 391 -7.62 11.70 -12.02
CA SER A 391 -8.78 11.33 -11.21
C SER A 391 -10.05 11.96 -11.76
N ILE A 392 -11.15 11.26 -11.62
CA ILE A 392 -12.48 11.69 -12.05
C ILE A 392 -13.46 11.86 -10.89
N VAL A 393 -13.05 11.41 -9.69
CA VAL A 393 -13.83 11.56 -8.46
C VAL A 393 -12.95 11.98 -7.30
N GLU A 394 -13.56 12.62 -6.29
CA GLU A 394 -12.93 12.82 -4.98
C GLU A 394 -12.74 11.48 -4.28
N THR A 395 -11.66 11.34 -3.52
CA THR A 395 -11.34 10.05 -2.88
C THR A 395 -11.06 10.12 -1.39
N LYS A 396 -10.00 10.81 -0.94
CA LYS A 396 -9.61 10.81 0.48
C LYS A 396 -10.71 11.35 1.39
N ASN A 397 -11.19 12.56 1.11
CA ASN A 397 -12.25 13.16 1.92
C ASN A 397 -13.54 12.32 1.88
N ARG A 398 -13.89 11.77 0.70
CA ARG A 398 -15.04 10.88 0.56
C ARG A 398 -14.89 9.59 1.35
N GLN A 399 -13.74 8.92 1.27
CA GLN A 399 -13.50 7.66 1.98
C GLN A 399 -13.54 7.86 3.50
N VAL A 400 -13.03 8.98 4.01
CA VAL A 400 -13.17 9.36 5.43
C VAL A 400 -14.65 9.43 5.83
N ARG A 401 -15.46 10.08 5.01
CA ARG A 401 -16.92 10.22 5.27
C ARG A 401 -17.65 8.88 5.16
N PHE A 402 -17.27 8.04 4.20
CA PHE A 402 -17.80 6.68 4.09
C PHE A 402 -17.48 5.85 5.35
N ALA A 403 -16.24 5.82 5.76
CA ALA A 403 -15.81 5.06 6.93
C ALA A 403 -16.51 5.53 8.21
N ARG A 404 -16.66 6.84 8.41
CA ARG A 404 -17.39 7.40 9.56
C ARG A 404 -18.87 7.03 9.53
N TRP A 405 -19.53 7.20 8.38
CA TRP A 405 -20.94 6.87 8.25
C TRP A 405 -21.20 5.37 8.47
N LEU A 406 -20.37 4.51 7.89
CA LEU A 406 -20.47 3.06 8.10
C LEU A 406 -20.26 2.69 9.57
N LYS A 407 -19.26 3.26 10.24
CA LYS A 407 -19.03 3.07 11.69
C LYS A 407 -20.25 3.44 12.54
N GLU A 408 -20.99 4.47 12.16
CA GLU A 408 -22.14 4.97 12.93
C GLU A 408 -23.44 4.25 12.62
N ASN A 409 -23.57 3.62 11.43
CA ASN A 409 -24.85 3.13 10.93
C ASN A 409 -24.87 1.64 10.60
N VAL A 410 -23.73 0.95 10.63
CA VAL A 410 -23.65 -0.48 10.27
C VAL A 410 -23.04 -1.26 11.41
N ASP A 411 -23.77 -2.24 11.91
CA ASP A 411 -23.21 -3.25 12.80
C ASP A 411 -22.32 -4.19 11.98
N LEU A 412 -21.11 -4.47 12.48
CA LEU A 412 -20.19 -5.37 11.80
C LEU A 412 -20.56 -6.82 12.09
N PRO A 413 -20.82 -7.63 11.06
CA PRO A 413 -20.96 -9.07 11.24
C PRO A 413 -19.64 -9.70 11.73
N GLU A 414 -19.71 -10.75 12.53
CA GLU A 414 -18.54 -11.59 12.83
C GLU A 414 -17.99 -12.17 11.52
N GLY A 415 -16.67 -12.23 11.37
CA GLY A 415 -15.97 -12.66 10.15
C GLY A 415 -15.60 -11.55 9.18
N VAL A 416 -15.81 -10.27 9.57
CA VAL A 416 -15.39 -9.08 8.78
C VAL A 416 -14.50 -8.13 9.59
N GLU A 417 -13.78 -8.64 10.57
CA GLU A 417 -12.84 -7.86 11.39
C GLU A 417 -11.71 -7.25 10.53
N ASP A 418 -11.34 -7.93 9.44
CA ASP A 418 -10.31 -7.53 8.47
C ASP A 418 -10.89 -6.93 7.17
N PHE A 419 -11.98 -6.21 7.25
CA PHE A 419 -12.69 -5.72 6.08
C PHE A 419 -12.05 -4.50 5.43
N HIS A 420 -11.66 -4.63 4.16
CA HIS A 420 -10.94 -3.59 3.41
C HIS A 420 -11.81 -2.92 2.36
N ILE A 421 -11.82 -1.58 2.38
CA ILE A 421 -12.49 -0.74 1.38
C ILE A 421 -11.45 0.17 0.72
N HIS A 422 -11.14 -0.07 -0.55
CA HIS A 422 -10.14 0.69 -1.28
C HIS A 422 -10.77 1.56 -2.37
N LEU A 423 -10.57 2.89 -2.31
CA LEU A 423 -11.13 3.86 -3.25
C LEU A 423 -10.06 4.47 -4.17
N SER A 424 -10.11 4.11 -5.45
CA SER A 424 -9.30 4.73 -6.50
C SER A 424 -10.12 5.69 -7.36
N GLY A 425 -9.63 6.90 -7.57
CA GLY A 425 -10.31 7.93 -8.35
C GLY A 425 -10.36 7.68 -9.87
N CYS A 426 -9.70 6.64 -10.37
CA CYS A 426 -9.68 6.23 -11.79
C CYS A 426 -9.06 4.84 -11.99
N THR A 427 -8.99 4.39 -13.25
CA THR A 427 -8.42 3.08 -13.64
C THR A 427 -6.90 2.95 -13.45
N ALA A 428 -6.19 3.96 -12.92
CA ALA A 428 -4.77 3.85 -12.59
C ALA A 428 -4.50 2.98 -11.35
N SER A 429 -5.54 2.71 -10.53
CA SER A 429 -5.53 1.79 -9.39
C SER A 429 -4.46 2.14 -8.36
N CYS A 430 -4.35 3.43 -8.00
CA CYS A 430 -3.31 3.87 -7.07
C CYS A 430 -3.58 3.45 -5.62
N ALA A 431 -4.87 3.30 -5.23
CA ALA A 431 -5.28 2.74 -3.95
C ALA A 431 -5.42 1.21 -3.98
N GLN A 432 -5.01 0.56 -5.07
CA GLN A 432 -5.03 -0.90 -5.20
C GLN A 432 -6.44 -1.53 -4.99
N PRO A 433 -7.51 -1.00 -5.60
CA PRO A 433 -8.86 -1.48 -5.30
C PRO A 433 -9.04 -2.97 -5.61
N GLN A 434 -8.35 -3.51 -6.61
CA GLN A 434 -8.53 -4.90 -7.04
C GLN A 434 -8.13 -5.95 -5.99
N ILE A 435 -7.52 -5.55 -4.88
CA ILE A 435 -7.08 -6.46 -3.81
C ILE A 435 -7.79 -6.18 -2.48
N ALA A 436 -8.95 -5.53 -2.51
CA ALA A 436 -9.76 -5.23 -1.35
C ALA A 436 -11.05 -6.08 -1.33
N ASP A 437 -11.64 -6.23 -0.17
CA ASP A 437 -12.94 -6.89 0.00
C ASP A 437 -14.03 -6.12 -0.73
N VAL A 438 -14.05 -4.79 -0.57
CA VAL A 438 -14.84 -3.86 -1.37
C VAL A 438 -13.93 -2.94 -2.16
N SER A 439 -14.01 -3.05 -3.47
CA SER A 439 -13.23 -2.30 -4.43
C SER A 439 -14.05 -1.16 -5.01
N LEU A 440 -13.58 0.08 -4.84
CA LEU A 440 -14.26 1.27 -5.36
C LEU A 440 -13.40 1.96 -6.42
N ARG A 441 -14.00 2.20 -7.61
CA ARG A 441 -13.30 2.86 -8.71
C ARG A 441 -14.12 4.01 -9.27
N GLY A 442 -13.51 5.19 -9.31
CA GLY A 442 -14.13 6.43 -9.77
C GLY A 442 -14.64 6.38 -11.21
N MET A 443 -15.89 6.77 -11.36
CA MET A 443 -16.64 6.88 -12.61
C MET A 443 -17.53 8.13 -12.59
N LYS A 444 -18.33 8.30 -13.63
CA LYS A 444 -19.40 9.32 -13.71
C LYS A 444 -20.68 8.70 -14.22
N THR A 445 -21.80 9.19 -13.69
CA THR A 445 -23.15 8.79 -14.13
C THR A 445 -24.07 10.01 -14.22
N ARG A 446 -25.35 9.78 -14.43
CA ARG A 446 -26.39 10.81 -14.37
C ARG A 446 -27.43 10.44 -13.31
N LYS A 447 -27.69 11.38 -12.40
CA LYS A 447 -28.77 11.31 -11.40
C LYS A 447 -29.64 12.51 -11.60
N ASP A 448 -30.97 12.33 -11.74
CA ASP A 448 -31.96 13.38 -11.99
C ASP A 448 -31.65 14.30 -13.21
N GLY A 449 -30.93 13.74 -14.20
CA GLY A 449 -30.55 14.45 -15.42
C GLY A 449 -29.22 15.21 -15.34
N GLU A 450 -28.64 15.34 -14.16
CA GLU A 450 -27.35 15.98 -13.92
C GLU A 450 -26.20 14.97 -13.92
N ALA A 451 -24.99 15.41 -14.31
CA ALA A 451 -23.80 14.59 -14.25
C ALA A 451 -23.25 14.59 -12.82
N VAL A 452 -23.13 13.41 -12.24
CA VAL A 452 -22.64 13.22 -10.87
C VAL A 452 -21.45 12.29 -10.83
N GLU A 453 -20.66 12.35 -9.74
CA GLU A 453 -19.64 11.37 -9.45
C GLU A 453 -20.28 10.04 -9.06
N ALA A 454 -19.66 8.96 -9.50
CA ALA A 454 -20.12 7.60 -9.31
C ALA A 454 -18.93 6.65 -9.07
N LEU A 455 -19.20 5.48 -8.55
CA LEU A 455 -18.21 4.46 -8.32
C LEU A 455 -18.66 3.13 -8.94
N ASP A 456 -17.71 2.41 -9.55
CA ASP A 456 -17.90 0.99 -9.79
C ASP A 456 -17.57 0.24 -8.48
N ILE A 457 -18.34 -0.80 -8.17
CA ILE A 457 -18.17 -1.65 -7.00
C ILE A 457 -17.69 -3.03 -7.45
N GLY A 458 -16.60 -3.50 -6.86
CA GLY A 458 -16.08 -4.85 -7.02
C GLY A 458 -15.91 -5.51 -5.65
N LEU A 459 -15.94 -6.84 -5.61
CA LEU A 459 -15.94 -7.64 -4.38
C LEU A 459 -14.89 -8.74 -4.39
N GLY A 460 -14.40 -9.10 -3.21
CA GLY A 460 -13.67 -10.35 -2.93
C GLY A 460 -12.22 -10.39 -3.43
N GLY A 461 -11.54 -9.25 -3.56
CA GLY A 461 -10.10 -9.21 -3.84
C GLY A 461 -9.25 -9.55 -2.62
N GLY A 462 -7.99 -9.94 -2.85
CA GLY A 462 -7.03 -10.19 -1.78
C GLY A 462 -5.69 -10.67 -2.32
N LEU A 463 -4.68 -10.60 -1.45
CA LEU A 463 -3.35 -11.18 -1.64
C LEU A 463 -3.13 -12.29 -0.58
N GLY A 464 -1.96 -12.88 -0.56
CA GLY A 464 -1.58 -13.93 0.38
C GLY A 464 -1.51 -15.29 -0.28
N THR A 465 -1.98 -16.35 0.38
CA THR A 465 -1.85 -17.74 -0.08
C THR A 465 -2.57 -17.98 -1.41
N GLU A 466 -3.75 -17.40 -1.55
CA GLU A 466 -4.59 -17.51 -2.75
C GLU A 466 -4.92 -16.12 -3.30
N PRO A 467 -3.96 -15.46 -4.00
CA PRO A 467 -4.14 -14.11 -4.49
C PRO A 467 -5.17 -14.07 -5.62
N ARG A 468 -6.13 -13.16 -5.53
CA ARG A 468 -7.15 -12.93 -6.56
C ARG A 468 -7.54 -11.47 -6.64
N PHE A 469 -8.07 -11.08 -7.79
CA PHE A 469 -8.62 -9.75 -7.99
C PHE A 469 -10.12 -9.73 -7.74
N ALA A 470 -10.59 -8.61 -7.19
CA ALA A 470 -12.01 -8.36 -7.02
C ALA A 470 -12.76 -8.44 -8.35
N GLU A 471 -13.95 -9.01 -8.32
CA GLU A 471 -14.89 -9.03 -9.44
C GLU A 471 -15.77 -7.78 -9.41
N TRP A 472 -15.90 -7.10 -10.56
CA TRP A 472 -16.70 -5.89 -10.69
C TRP A 472 -18.17 -6.25 -10.86
N VAL A 473 -18.96 -6.16 -9.79
CA VAL A 473 -20.35 -6.61 -9.73
C VAL A 473 -21.36 -5.54 -10.09
N GLU A 474 -21.11 -4.26 -9.78
CA GLU A 474 -22.02 -3.16 -10.13
C GLU A 474 -21.22 -1.96 -10.66
N GLN A 475 -21.80 -1.22 -11.60
CA GLN A 475 -21.11 -0.15 -12.30
C GLN A 475 -21.84 1.17 -12.19
N ARG A 476 -21.08 2.26 -11.93
CA ARG A 476 -21.55 3.63 -11.93
C ARG A 476 -22.65 3.92 -10.92
N VAL A 477 -22.55 3.31 -9.75
CA VAL A 477 -23.40 3.64 -8.60
C VAL A 477 -23.14 5.10 -8.21
N PRO A 478 -24.14 5.97 -8.11
CA PRO A 478 -23.97 7.34 -7.60
C PRO A 478 -23.23 7.33 -6.27
N ALA A 479 -22.25 8.21 -6.08
CA ALA A 479 -21.36 8.12 -4.93
C ALA A 479 -22.08 8.28 -3.59
N ASP A 480 -23.18 9.01 -3.54
CA ASP A 480 -24.04 9.16 -2.36
C ASP A 480 -24.85 7.89 -2.01
N GLU A 481 -24.95 6.93 -2.92
CA GLU A 481 -25.66 5.66 -2.72
C GLU A 481 -24.71 4.52 -2.27
N VAL A 482 -23.38 4.69 -2.42
CA VAL A 482 -22.40 3.64 -2.14
C VAL A 482 -22.38 3.18 -0.67
N PRO A 483 -22.47 4.07 0.35
CA PRO A 483 -22.55 3.61 1.74
C PRO A 483 -23.77 2.72 2.01
N GLY A 484 -24.92 3.02 1.40
CA GLY A 484 -26.13 2.18 1.47
C GLY A 484 -25.95 0.83 0.79
N ALA A 485 -25.24 0.78 -0.34
CA ALA A 485 -24.90 -0.47 -1.01
C ALA A 485 -23.99 -1.36 -0.15
N ILE A 486 -22.99 -0.78 0.52
CA ILE A 486 -22.12 -1.52 1.44
C ILE A 486 -22.89 -2.01 2.68
N ALA A 487 -23.78 -1.19 3.23
CA ALA A 487 -24.63 -1.58 4.35
C ALA A 487 -25.53 -2.77 3.99
N ASN A 488 -26.20 -2.72 2.84
CA ASN A 488 -27.02 -3.83 2.33
C ASN A 488 -26.20 -5.11 2.11
N LEU A 489 -25.02 -4.98 1.51
CA LEU A 489 -24.09 -6.09 1.31
C LEU A 489 -23.76 -6.80 2.63
N LEU A 490 -23.38 -6.05 3.67
CA LEU A 490 -22.99 -6.60 4.96
C LEU A 490 -24.16 -7.22 5.71
N ALA A 491 -25.37 -6.62 5.66
CA ALA A 491 -26.58 -7.21 6.23
C ALA A 491 -26.94 -8.54 5.56
N ASN A 492 -26.81 -8.62 4.24
CA ASN A 492 -27.03 -9.85 3.49
C ASN A 492 -25.94 -10.90 3.73
N PHE A 493 -24.69 -10.49 3.89
CA PHE A 493 -23.61 -11.40 4.30
C PHE A 493 -23.92 -12.02 5.65
N GLU A 494 -24.30 -11.23 6.64
CA GLU A 494 -24.66 -11.72 7.97
C GLU A 494 -25.82 -12.74 7.93
N GLU A 495 -26.84 -12.49 7.10
CA GLU A 495 -27.98 -13.39 6.97
C GLU A 495 -27.65 -14.70 6.24
N ARG A 496 -26.71 -14.67 5.29
CA ARG A 496 -26.46 -15.78 4.34
C ARG A 496 -25.14 -16.51 4.54
N ARG A 497 -24.24 -16.01 5.42
CA ARG A 497 -22.95 -16.64 5.72
C ARG A 497 -23.14 -18.03 6.30
N GLU A 498 -22.21 -18.93 6.00
CA GLU A 498 -22.22 -20.28 6.54
C GLU A 498 -21.55 -20.32 7.92
N GLU A 499 -22.13 -21.12 8.82
CA GLU A 499 -21.58 -21.41 10.13
C GLU A 499 -20.90 -22.78 10.10
N ARG A 500 -19.67 -22.85 10.60
CA ARG A 500 -18.91 -24.08 10.74
C ARG A 500 -18.66 -24.37 12.22
N VAL A 501 -19.15 -25.52 12.72
CA VAL A 501 -18.78 -25.97 14.07
C VAL A 501 -17.32 -26.41 14.08
N VAL A 502 -16.49 -25.76 14.88
CA VAL A 502 -15.08 -26.10 15.04
C VAL A 502 -14.94 -27.51 15.61
N PRO A 503 -14.18 -28.43 14.99
CA PRO A 503 -13.94 -29.77 15.52
C PRO A 503 -13.36 -29.73 16.93
N GLU A 504 -13.77 -30.65 17.81
CA GLU A 504 -13.37 -30.70 19.23
C GLU A 504 -11.83 -30.68 19.41
N GLU A 505 -11.08 -31.22 18.43
CA GLU A 505 -9.63 -31.32 18.43
C GLU A 505 -8.93 -29.97 18.14
N GLN A 506 -9.68 -28.97 17.65
CA GLN A 506 -9.18 -27.64 17.25
C GLN A 506 -9.70 -26.52 18.17
N ARG A 507 -10.42 -26.84 19.23
CA ARG A 507 -11.04 -25.86 20.13
C ARG A 507 -10.09 -25.44 21.23
N GLU A 508 -9.99 -24.16 21.47
CA GLU A 508 -9.39 -23.59 22.68
C GLU A 508 -10.45 -23.55 23.80
N GLY A 509 -10.70 -24.68 24.51
CA GLY A 509 -11.61 -24.75 25.63
C GLY A 509 -12.73 -25.81 25.52
N ASP A 510 -13.53 -25.96 26.59
CA ASP A 510 -14.55 -27.04 26.75
C ASP A 510 -15.93 -26.71 26.09
N GLY A 511 -16.07 -25.60 25.37
CA GLY A 511 -17.32 -25.14 24.73
C GLY A 511 -17.48 -25.55 23.25
N GLU A 512 -18.71 -25.51 22.73
CA GLU A 512 -18.89 -25.50 21.27
C GLU A 512 -18.39 -24.15 20.74
N ALA A 513 -17.40 -24.16 19.84
CA ALA A 513 -16.95 -22.99 19.09
C ALA A 513 -17.53 -23.04 17.67
N VAL A 514 -18.05 -21.91 17.22
CA VAL A 514 -18.55 -21.72 15.86
C VAL A 514 -17.59 -20.75 15.15
N GLU A 515 -17.12 -21.14 14.00
CA GLU A 515 -16.35 -20.31 13.09
C GLU A 515 -17.29 -19.86 11.96
N TYR A 516 -17.27 -18.59 11.66
CA TYR A 516 -18.07 -18.05 10.57
C TYR A 516 -17.26 -18.02 9.28
N GLU A 517 -17.94 -18.21 8.16
CA GLU A 517 -17.38 -18.04 6.84
C GLU A 517 -16.82 -16.62 6.67
N THR A 518 -15.62 -16.49 6.09
CA THR A 518 -15.05 -15.17 5.78
C THR A 518 -15.84 -14.48 4.67
N PHE A 519 -15.83 -13.15 4.65
CA PHE A 519 -16.46 -12.39 3.56
C PHE A 519 -15.92 -12.79 2.17
N ARG A 520 -14.64 -13.10 2.09
CA ARG A 520 -13.98 -13.54 0.87
C ARG A 520 -14.48 -14.88 0.35
N ASP A 521 -14.65 -15.87 1.25
CA ASP A 521 -15.18 -17.18 0.88
C ASP A 521 -16.65 -17.09 0.45
N PHE A 522 -17.41 -16.24 1.14
CA PHE A 522 -18.80 -15.94 0.78
C PHE A 522 -18.91 -15.38 -0.64
N VAL A 523 -18.08 -14.41 -0.98
CA VAL A 523 -18.06 -13.82 -2.35
C VAL A 523 -17.67 -14.89 -3.37
N GLU A 524 -16.68 -15.75 -3.06
CA GLU A 524 -16.22 -16.79 -3.99
C GLU A 524 -17.28 -17.81 -4.35
N ARG A 525 -18.10 -18.24 -3.38
CA ARG A 525 -19.17 -19.23 -3.63
C ARG A 525 -20.46 -18.63 -4.17
N THR A 526 -20.60 -17.32 -4.15
CA THR A 526 -21.84 -16.63 -4.57
C THR A 526 -21.75 -16.25 -6.05
N ASP A 527 -22.80 -16.52 -6.80
CA ASP A 527 -22.85 -16.18 -8.23
C ASP A 527 -22.97 -14.66 -8.46
N GLU A 528 -22.50 -14.20 -9.64
CA GLU A 528 -22.44 -12.78 -10.00
C GLU A 528 -23.82 -12.09 -9.98
N GLU A 529 -24.90 -12.77 -10.38
CA GLU A 529 -26.26 -12.20 -10.37
C GLU A 529 -26.70 -11.92 -8.93
N THR A 530 -26.44 -12.89 -8.02
CA THR A 530 -26.71 -12.70 -6.60
C THR A 530 -25.85 -11.60 -6.00
N LEU A 531 -24.54 -11.55 -6.28
CA LEU A 531 -23.64 -10.49 -5.78
C LEU A 531 -24.11 -9.09 -6.23
N THR A 532 -24.60 -8.96 -7.45
CA THR A 532 -25.17 -7.70 -7.95
C THR A 532 -26.38 -7.27 -7.14
N ASP A 533 -27.30 -8.20 -6.85
CA ASP A 533 -28.48 -7.90 -6.01
C ASP A 533 -28.10 -7.46 -4.59
N LEU A 534 -26.98 -8.01 -4.03
CA LEU A 534 -26.52 -7.68 -2.67
C LEU A 534 -25.94 -6.28 -2.54
N VAL A 535 -25.47 -5.68 -3.62
CA VAL A 535 -24.96 -4.30 -3.67
C VAL A 535 -25.97 -3.30 -4.21
N GLU A 536 -27.24 -3.67 -4.38
CA GLU A 536 -28.30 -2.71 -4.65
C GLU A 536 -28.36 -1.67 -3.53
N PRO A 537 -28.28 -0.36 -3.84
CA PRO A 537 -28.27 0.66 -2.79
C PRO A 537 -29.61 0.72 -2.05
N GLU A 538 -29.58 0.67 -0.74
CA GLU A 538 -30.75 1.09 0.07
C GLU A 538 -30.77 2.61 0.23
N GLU A 539 -31.97 3.17 0.31
CA GLU A 539 -32.16 4.60 0.56
C GLU A 539 -31.66 4.94 1.98
N THR A 540 -30.67 5.82 2.06
CA THR A 540 -30.04 6.23 3.32
C THR A 540 -30.12 7.76 3.50
N ALA A 541 -29.84 8.22 4.71
CA ALA A 541 -29.68 9.65 5.01
C ALA A 541 -28.25 10.17 4.73
N TYR A 542 -27.40 9.39 4.06
CA TYR A 542 -26.04 9.83 3.73
C TYR A 542 -26.09 10.91 2.63
N GLU A 543 -25.40 12.01 2.87
CA GLU A 543 -25.22 13.10 1.91
C GLU A 543 -23.73 13.22 1.54
N ASP A 544 -23.42 13.13 0.25
CA ASP A 544 -22.07 13.30 -0.27
C ASP A 544 -21.88 14.74 -0.81
N PRO A 545 -21.07 15.57 -0.15
CA PRO A 545 -20.85 16.95 -0.59
C PRO A 545 -20.04 17.05 -1.89
N TYR A 546 -19.41 15.94 -2.34
CA TYR A 546 -18.55 15.90 -3.52
C TYR A 546 -19.26 15.40 -4.79
N MET A 547 -20.58 15.19 -4.77
CA MET A 547 -21.34 14.62 -5.88
C MET A 547 -21.22 15.39 -7.21
N HIS A 548 -21.18 16.70 -7.15
CA HIS A 548 -21.08 17.58 -8.31
C HIS A 548 -19.66 18.13 -8.52
N ASN A 549 -18.67 17.38 -8.14
CA ASN A 549 -17.29 17.82 -8.01
C ASN A 549 -16.59 18.12 -9.34
N THR A 550 -17.23 18.92 -10.18
CA THR A 550 -16.56 19.59 -11.30
C THR A 550 -15.65 20.73 -10.80
N LYS A 551 -15.93 21.21 -9.58
CA LYS A 551 -15.13 22.19 -8.84
C LYS A 551 -15.23 21.79 -7.37
N LEU A 552 -14.13 21.43 -6.77
CA LEU A 552 -14.05 21.30 -5.31
C LEU A 552 -14.50 22.65 -4.72
N THR A 553 -15.58 22.64 -3.94
CA THR A 553 -16.20 23.86 -3.40
C THR A 553 -15.27 24.63 -2.46
N TRP A 554 -14.26 23.95 -1.94
CA TRP A 554 -13.24 24.51 -1.07
C TRP A 554 -11.92 24.84 -1.80
N TYR A 555 -11.73 24.44 -3.08
CA TYR A 555 -10.51 24.74 -3.83
C TYR A 555 -10.75 24.86 -5.35
N PRO A 556 -10.06 25.76 -6.03
CA PRO A 556 -9.35 27.00 -5.61
C PRO A 556 -10.28 28.21 -5.53
N TYR A 557 -11.57 27.99 -5.40
CA TYR A 557 -12.66 28.91 -5.70
C TYR A 557 -13.48 29.30 -4.47
N ALA A 558 -13.08 28.87 -3.27
CA ALA A 558 -13.61 29.41 -2.04
C ALA A 558 -13.14 30.86 -1.92
N ASP A 559 -14.06 31.81 -1.92
CA ASP A 559 -13.75 33.17 -1.50
C ASP A 559 -13.32 33.13 -0.02
N GLU A 560 -12.48 34.08 0.42
CA GLU A 560 -12.02 34.13 1.84
C GLU A 560 -13.19 34.13 2.84
N ASP A 561 -14.35 34.64 2.42
CA ASP A 561 -15.58 34.66 3.21
C ASP A 561 -16.26 33.28 3.33
N ASP A 562 -16.06 32.37 2.36
CA ASP A 562 -16.59 30.99 2.38
C ASP A 562 -15.72 30.05 3.25
N MET A 563 -14.47 30.43 3.51
CA MET A 563 -13.54 29.66 4.35
C MET A 563 -13.88 29.75 5.85
N ASP A 564 -14.51 30.83 6.26
CA ASP A 564 -14.91 31.04 7.67
C ASP A 564 -16.18 30.23 8.06
N ASP A 565 -16.98 29.81 7.05
CA ASP A 565 -18.18 28.98 7.25
C ASP A 565 -17.91 27.47 7.00
N SER A 566 -16.70 27.09 6.60
CA SER A 566 -16.32 25.68 6.47
C SER A 566 -16.36 25.03 7.86
N PRO A 567 -16.96 23.83 7.99
CA PRO A 567 -16.90 23.11 9.26
C PRO A 567 -15.43 22.93 9.64
N ALA A 568 -15.11 23.27 10.89
CA ALA A 568 -13.77 23.09 11.42
C ALA A 568 -13.29 21.67 11.12
N PRO A 569 -12.03 21.50 10.69
CA PRO A 569 -11.50 20.16 10.45
C PRO A 569 -11.74 19.31 11.69
N ALA A 570 -12.29 18.14 11.46
CA ALA A 570 -12.54 17.20 12.54
C ALA A 570 -11.42 16.18 12.57
N ARG A 571 -10.97 15.83 13.76
CA ARG A 571 -10.07 14.69 14.00
C ARG A 571 -10.74 13.38 13.52
N ALA A 572 -9.98 12.31 13.37
CA ALA A 572 -10.51 11.01 12.91
C ALA A 572 -11.69 10.48 13.76
N ASP A 573 -11.83 10.93 15.00
CA ASP A 573 -12.93 10.61 15.92
C ASP A 573 -14.19 11.49 15.72
N GLY A 574 -14.15 12.46 14.78
CA GLY A 574 -15.23 13.40 14.53
C GLY A 574 -15.23 14.64 15.42
N SER A 575 -14.24 14.81 16.32
CA SER A 575 -14.11 16.00 17.14
C SER A 575 -13.53 17.18 16.35
N PRO A 576 -13.99 18.43 16.54
CA PRO A 576 -13.39 19.58 15.87
C PRO A 576 -11.98 19.84 16.44
N LEU A 577 -11.03 20.18 15.55
CA LEU A 577 -9.74 20.74 15.98
C LEU A 577 -10.01 22.07 16.67
N SER A 578 -9.42 22.27 17.87
CA SER A 578 -9.51 23.55 18.55
C SER A 578 -8.62 24.60 17.85
N SER A 579 -9.00 25.86 17.91
CA SER A 579 -8.22 26.97 17.34
C SER A 579 -6.91 27.26 18.08
N ASP A 580 -6.58 26.47 19.08
CA ASP A 580 -5.43 26.64 19.98
C ASP A 580 -4.56 25.35 20.04
N ASP A 581 -4.83 24.32 19.18
CA ASP A 581 -4.04 23.10 19.02
C ASP A 581 -3.24 23.13 17.71
#